data_bfc080881ccbc0e51c000d131a4a47ab
#
_entry.id   bfc080881ccbc0e51c000d131a4a47ab
#
_cell.length_a   1.000
_cell.length_b   1.000
_cell.length_c   1.000
_cell.angle_alpha   90.00
_cell.angle_beta   90.00
_cell.angle_gamma   90.00
#
_symmetry.space_group_name_H-M   'P 1'
#
loop_
_entity.id
_entity.type
_entity.pdbx_description
1 polymer ?
#
loop_
_entity_poly.entity_id
_entity_poly.type
_entity_poly.pdbx_seq_one_letter_code
_entity_poly.pdbx_strand_id
1 'polypeptide(L)'
;MKTQTKKLIENAVHGVFLILGLVTVAAVLMITVYLIVSGIPAIGKIGLTDFLFGRKWTSTAAEPSYGILPFILTSIYGTAGAILLGVPVGFMASVYLAKMAPAKIKNVVVEAVSLLAGIPSVVYGLVGMMVLVPGIRRVFNVPDGASLLAAIIVLAIMILPSIIKVSMTSLEAVPREYEDASLALGATPTETYFRVSVPAAKSGIAAAVVLGVGRAIGEAMAVMMVSGNVPNMPELFRSVRFLTTAVASEMSYSSGLQRQALFSIALVLFLFIMLINATLNFLLKRDKSNG
;
A
#
# COMPACT_ATOMS: atom_id res chain seq x y z
N MET A 1 -26.34 -40.56 15.82
CA MET A 1 -26.55 -39.24 16.43
C MET A 1 -25.37 -38.25 16.19
N LYS A 2 -24.11 -38.64 16.36
CA LYS A 2 -22.95 -37.74 16.18
C LYS A 2 -22.82 -37.14 14.76
N THR A 3 -23.20 -37.86 13.70
CA THR A 3 -23.05 -37.41 12.29
C THR A 3 -24.08 -36.36 11.87
N GLN A 4 -25.32 -36.43 12.39
CA GLN A 4 -26.35 -35.43 12.12
C GLN A 4 -26.07 -34.12 12.82
N THR A 5 -25.62 -34.14 14.07
CA THR A 5 -25.23 -32.95 14.82
C THR A 5 -24.04 -32.25 14.19
N LYS A 6 -23.07 -33.00 13.64
CA LYS A 6 -21.92 -32.46 12.91
C LYS A 6 -22.36 -31.73 11.63
N LYS A 7 -23.24 -32.33 10.84
CA LYS A 7 -23.81 -31.71 9.62
C LYS A 7 -24.59 -30.44 9.93
N LEU A 8 -25.36 -30.41 11.02
CA LEU A 8 -26.08 -29.20 11.44
C LEU A 8 -25.13 -28.05 11.81
N ILE A 9 -24.06 -28.36 12.54
CA ILE A 9 -23.04 -27.36 12.90
C ILE A 9 -22.30 -26.86 11.64
N GLU A 10 -21.91 -27.77 10.73
CA GLU A 10 -21.26 -27.41 9.47
C GLU A 10 -22.15 -26.49 8.61
N ASN A 11 -23.44 -26.81 8.49
CA ASN A 11 -24.39 -25.96 7.74
C ASN A 11 -24.62 -24.60 8.41
N ALA A 12 -24.69 -24.55 9.75
CA ALA A 12 -24.81 -23.31 10.49
C ALA A 12 -23.55 -22.43 10.31
N VAL A 13 -22.36 -23.02 10.41
CA VAL A 13 -21.08 -22.32 10.17
C VAL A 13 -21.00 -21.83 8.73
N HIS A 14 -21.37 -22.66 7.75
CA HIS A 14 -21.41 -22.23 6.34
C HIS A 14 -22.40 -21.08 6.13
N GLY A 15 -23.58 -21.12 6.74
CA GLY A 15 -24.55 -20.01 6.70
C GLY A 15 -24.00 -18.72 7.29
N VAL A 16 -23.31 -18.79 8.43
CA VAL A 16 -22.65 -17.62 9.06
C VAL A 16 -21.59 -17.02 8.12
N PHE A 17 -20.71 -17.85 7.56
CA PHE A 17 -19.68 -17.35 6.62
C PHE A 17 -20.29 -16.73 5.37
N LEU A 18 -21.36 -17.31 4.83
CA LEU A 18 -22.07 -16.76 3.67
C LEU A 18 -22.67 -15.39 4.01
N ILE A 19 -23.33 -15.25 5.16
CA ILE A 19 -23.90 -13.97 5.60
C ILE A 19 -22.80 -12.93 5.77
N LEU A 20 -21.70 -13.27 6.46
CA LEU A 20 -20.57 -12.36 6.65
C LEU A 20 -19.95 -11.92 5.31
N GLY A 21 -19.82 -12.86 4.36
CA GLY A 21 -19.37 -12.56 3.00
C GLY A 21 -20.31 -11.59 2.28
N LEU A 22 -21.63 -11.84 2.34
CA LEU A 22 -22.64 -10.96 1.74
C LEU A 22 -22.63 -9.56 2.38
N VAL A 23 -22.53 -9.46 3.70
CA VAL A 23 -22.42 -8.19 4.42
C VAL A 23 -21.19 -7.41 3.96
N THR A 24 -20.03 -8.08 3.81
CA THR A 24 -18.80 -7.43 3.31
C THR A 24 -18.99 -6.87 1.90
N VAL A 25 -19.56 -7.66 0.98
CA VAL A 25 -19.84 -7.21 -0.39
C VAL A 25 -20.83 -6.05 -0.39
N ALA A 26 -21.91 -6.15 0.39
CA ALA A 26 -22.92 -5.08 0.51
C ALA A 26 -22.32 -3.78 1.06
N ALA A 27 -21.41 -3.87 2.05
CA ALA A 27 -20.72 -2.71 2.60
C ALA A 27 -19.83 -2.03 1.54
N VAL A 28 -19.07 -2.78 0.76
CA VAL A 28 -18.25 -2.23 -0.32
C VAL A 28 -19.10 -1.57 -1.40
N LEU A 29 -20.20 -2.20 -1.81
CA LEU A 29 -21.14 -1.61 -2.76
C LEU A 29 -21.77 -0.33 -2.23
N MET A 30 -22.18 -0.31 -0.97
CA MET A 30 -22.76 0.86 -0.32
C MET A 30 -21.76 2.02 -0.28
N ILE A 31 -20.50 1.77 0.10
CA ILE A 31 -19.44 2.79 0.08
C ILE A 31 -19.23 3.31 -1.34
N THR A 32 -19.16 2.41 -2.33
CA THR A 32 -18.96 2.79 -3.74
C THR A 32 -20.10 3.71 -4.23
N VAL A 33 -21.35 3.32 -4.00
CA VAL A 33 -22.53 4.12 -4.37
C VAL A 33 -22.51 5.46 -3.65
N TYR A 34 -22.19 5.48 -2.35
CA TYR A 34 -22.11 6.69 -1.57
C TYR A 34 -21.04 7.66 -2.09
N LEU A 35 -19.85 7.17 -2.44
CA LEU A 35 -18.80 8.00 -3.02
C LEU A 35 -19.21 8.59 -4.38
N ILE A 36 -19.89 7.82 -5.20
CA ILE A 36 -20.39 8.25 -6.52
C ILE A 36 -21.42 9.36 -6.33
N VAL A 37 -22.45 9.11 -5.51
CA VAL A 37 -23.56 10.07 -5.29
C VAL A 37 -23.06 11.36 -4.64
N SER A 38 -22.11 11.27 -3.70
CA SER A 38 -21.58 12.43 -2.97
C SER A 38 -20.48 13.18 -3.74
N GLY A 39 -19.72 12.51 -4.61
CA GLY A 39 -18.57 13.09 -5.31
C GLY A 39 -18.92 13.65 -6.71
N ILE A 40 -19.76 13.00 -7.50
CA ILE A 40 -20.07 13.44 -8.87
C ILE A 40 -20.61 14.88 -8.93
N PRO A 41 -21.47 15.35 -8.01
CA PRO A 41 -22.02 16.72 -8.08
C PRO A 41 -20.95 17.81 -8.06
N ALA A 42 -19.82 17.61 -7.34
CA ALA A 42 -18.73 18.58 -7.34
C ALA A 42 -18.01 18.62 -8.69
N ILE A 43 -17.74 17.45 -9.28
CA ILE A 43 -17.11 17.36 -10.61
C ILE A 43 -17.97 18.08 -11.66
N GLY A 44 -19.29 17.93 -11.59
CA GLY A 44 -20.21 18.62 -12.50
C GLY A 44 -20.21 20.15 -12.35
N LYS A 45 -19.99 20.67 -11.12
CA LYS A 45 -19.92 22.13 -10.86
C LYS A 45 -18.56 22.75 -11.17
N ILE A 46 -17.48 22.01 -10.87
CA ILE A 46 -16.09 22.47 -11.06
C ILE A 46 -15.65 22.29 -12.51
N GLY A 47 -16.12 21.26 -13.19
CA GLY A 47 -15.61 20.78 -14.48
C GLY A 47 -14.58 19.67 -14.28
N LEU A 48 -14.71 18.57 -15.06
CA LEU A 48 -13.83 17.39 -14.93
C LEU A 48 -12.36 17.73 -15.22
N THR A 49 -12.12 18.55 -16.23
CA THR A 49 -10.76 18.97 -16.61
C THR A 49 -10.10 19.83 -15.55
N ASP A 50 -10.83 20.82 -15.04
CA ASP A 50 -10.31 21.73 -14.01
C ASP A 50 -10.10 21.01 -12.67
N PHE A 51 -10.96 20.04 -12.35
CA PHE A 51 -10.81 19.22 -11.17
C PHE A 51 -9.59 18.29 -11.27
N LEU A 52 -9.46 17.48 -12.34
CA LEU A 52 -8.39 16.49 -12.45
C LEU A 52 -7.04 17.09 -12.81
N PHE A 53 -6.99 18.09 -13.69
CA PHE A 53 -5.75 18.66 -14.21
C PHE A 53 -5.42 20.05 -13.66
N GLY A 54 -6.31 20.63 -12.88
CA GLY A 54 -6.04 21.87 -12.15
C GLY A 54 -4.86 21.70 -11.18
N ARG A 55 -4.03 22.75 -11.12
CA ARG A 55 -2.77 22.74 -10.34
C ARG A 55 -2.88 23.44 -8.99
N LYS A 56 -4.01 24.06 -8.69
CA LYS A 56 -4.21 24.83 -7.47
C LYS A 56 -5.36 24.23 -6.64
N TRP A 57 -5.11 24.05 -5.37
CA TRP A 57 -6.11 23.71 -4.37
C TRP A 57 -6.15 24.83 -3.32
N THR A 58 -7.19 25.66 -3.37
CA THR A 58 -7.40 26.78 -2.45
C THR A 58 -8.86 26.81 -2.04
N SER A 59 -9.28 25.80 -1.26
CA SER A 59 -10.67 25.54 -0.90
C SER A 59 -11.31 26.62 -0.03
N THR A 60 -10.49 27.42 0.68
CA THR A 60 -10.93 28.46 1.63
C THR A 60 -10.67 29.88 1.15
N ALA A 61 -10.19 30.07 -0.09
CA ALA A 61 -9.96 31.40 -0.66
C ALA A 61 -11.27 32.09 -1.07
N ALA A 62 -11.22 33.41 -1.29
CA ALA A 62 -12.35 34.17 -1.78
C ALA A 62 -12.84 33.65 -3.15
N GLU A 63 -11.93 33.24 -4.01
CA GLU A 63 -12.22 32.47 -5.23
C GLU A 63 -11.66 31.04 -5.05
N PRO A 64 -12.50 30.07 -4.68
CA PRO A 64 -12.04 28.72 -4.44
C PRO A 64 -11.61 28.00 -5.71
N SER A 65 -10.48 27.29 -5.65
CA SER A 65 -10.00 26.39 -6.71
C SER A 65 -9.83 24.98 -6.18
N TYR A 66 -10.23 23.99 -6.98
CA TYR A 66 -10.31 22.58 -6.58
C TYR A 66 -9.53 21.64 -7.50
N GLY A 67 -8.38 22.09 -8.02
CA GLY A 67 -7.51 21.26 -8.85
C GLY A 67 -6.70 20.24 -8.04
N ILE A 68 -6.78 18.96 -8.41
CA ILE A 68 -6.15 17.85 -7.66
C ILE A 68 -4.94 17.20 -8.34
N LEU A 69 -4.48 17.73 -9.48
CA LEU A 69 -3.31 17.19 -10.18
C LEU A 69 -2.08 17.01 -9.27
N PRO A 70 -1.73 17.98 -8.39
CA PRO A 70 -0.61 17.83 -7.47
C PRO A 70 -0.77 16.59 -6.56
N PHE A 71 -1.98 16.31 -6.08
CA PHE A 71 -2.25 15.18 -5.17
C PHE A 71 -2.16 13.85 -5.91
N ILE A 72 -2.66 13.78 -7.15
CA ILE A 72 -2.56 12.59 -8.01
C ILE A 72 -1.09 12.25 -8.25
N LEU A 73 -0.31 13.22 -8.74
CA LEU A 73 1.11 13.02 -9.03
C LEU A 73 1.92 12.69 -7.78
N THR A 74 1.64 13.37 -6.66
CA THR A 74 2.28 13.08 -5.37
C THR A 74 2.01 11.65 -4.91
N SER A 75 0.75 11.19 -5.02
CA SER A 75 0.40 9.82 -4.65
C SER A 75 1.07 8.78 -5.55
N ILE A 76 1.19 9.05 -6.85
CA ILE A 76 1.91 8.18 -7.80
C ILE A 76 3.41 8.14 -7.45
N TYR A 77 4.05 9.29 -7.33
CA TYR A 77 5.50 9.36 -7.08
C TYR A 77 5.87 8.84 -5.70
N GLY A 78 5.06 9.16 -4.67
CA GLY A 78 5.27 8.65 -3.31
C GLY A 78 5.15 7.13 -3.24
N THR A 79 4.12 6.56 -3.85
CA THR A 79 3.93 5.10 -3.91
C THR A 79 5.01 4.43 -4.74
N ALA A 80 5.31 4.95 -5.93
CA ALA A 80 6.36 4.39 -6.80
C ALA A 80 7.74 4.42 -6.11
N GLY A 81 8.08 5.53 -5.45
CA GLY A 81 9.31 5.65 -4.68
C GLY A 81 9.38 4.67 -3.52
N ALA A 82 8.27 4.49 -2.78
CA ALA A 82 8.20 3.52 -1.70
C ALA A 82 8.36 2.07 -2.19
N ILE A 83 7.77 1.73 -3.33
CA ILE A 83 7.91 0.43 -3.97
C ILE A 83 9.35 0.21 -4.43
N LEU A 84 9.95 1.21 -5.09
CA LEU A 84 11.32 1.13 -5.61
C LEU A 84 12.35 0.88 -4.50
N LEU A 85 12.13 1.42 -3.30
CA LEU A 85 13.00 1.20 -2.15
C LEU A 85 12.60 -0.04 -1.34
N GLY A 86 11.32 -0.21 -1.05
CA GLY A 86 10.83 -1.23 -0.12
C GLY A 86 10.80 -2.63 -0.73
N VAL A 87 10.44 -2.77 -2.02
CA VAL A 87 10.33 -4.10 -2.64
C VAL A 87 11.68 -4.79 -2.77
N PRO A 88 12.76 -4.16 -3.30
CA PRO A 88 14.06 -4.83 -3.37
C PRO A 88 14.59 -5.23 -1.99
N VAL A 89 14.49 -4.33 -1.00
CA VAL A 89 14.96 -4.62 0.37
C VAL A 89 14.13 -5.74 1.00
N GLY A 90 12.81 -5.67 0.92
CA GLY A 90 11.91 -6.68 1.48
C GLY A 90 12.07 -8.05 0.81
N PHE A 91 12.22 -8.06 -0.52
CA PHE A 91 12.46 -9.29 -1.29
C PHE A 91 13.79 -9.94 -0.91
N MET A 92 14.91 -9.19 -0.92
CA MET A 92 16.22 -9.74 -0.54
C MET A 92 16.23 -10.24 0.90
N ALA A 93 15.61 -9.51 1.83
CA ALA A 93 15.45 -9.95 3.20
C ALA A 93 14.63 -11.25 3.29
N SER A 94 13.56 -11.40 2.51
CA SER A 94 12.74 -12.61 2.50
C SER A 94 13.49 -13.83 1.97
N VAL A 95 14.27 -13.69 0.90
CA VAL A 95 15.12 -14.77 0.37
C VAL A 95 16.17 -15.19 1.40
N TYR A 96 16.85 -14.21 1.99
CA TYR A 96 17.83 -14.48 3.05
C TYR A 96 17.22 -15.24 4.22
N LEU A 97 16.09 -14.76 4.74
CA LEU A 97 15.42 -15.38 5.91
C LEU A 97 14.82 -16.75 5.60
N ALA A 98 14.29 -16.95 4.40
CA ALA A 98 13.70 -18.22 4.01
C ALA A 98 14.74 -19.33 3.77
N LYS A 99 15.90 -19.00 3.17
CA LYS A 99 16.81 -19.99 2.59
C LYS A 99 18.22 -19.99 3.15
N MET A 100 18.70 -18.86 3.69
CA MET A 100 20.12 -18.69 4.04
C MET A 100 20.36 -18.44 5.53
N ALA A 101 19.41 -17.83 6.21
CA ALA A 101 19.60 -17.40 7.61
C ALA A 101 19.66 -18.57 8.58
N PRO A 102 20.64 -18.59 9.52
CA PRO A 102 20.61 -19.51 10.65
C PRO A 102 19.34 -19.34 11.48
N ALA A 103 18.83 -20.44 12.07
CA ALA A 103 17.56 -20.45 12.81
C ALA A 103 17.47 -19.35 13.88
N LYS A 104 18.56 -19.08 14.60
CA LYS A 104 18.60 -18.02 15.61
C LYS A 104 18.35 -16.62 15.02
N ILE A 105 19.03 -16.27 13.91
CA ILE A 105 18.85 -14.98 13.23
C ILE A 105 17.45 -14.88 12.65
N LYS A 106 17.01 -15.94 11.96
CA LYS A 106 15.66 -16.01 11.38
C LYS A 106 14.60 -15.72 12.42
N ASN A 107 14.61 -16.43 13.57
CA ASN A 107 13.59 -16.27 14.60
C ASN A 107 13.56 -14.83 15.16
N VAL A 108 14.72 -14.25 15.47
CA VAL A 108 14.80 -12.86 15.99
C VAL A 108 14.29 -11.85 14.97
N VAL A 109 14.72 -11.97 13.71
CA VAL A 109 14.33 -11.00 12.67
C VAL A 109 12.86 -11.15 12.31
N VAL A 110 12.33 -12.37 12.20
CA VAL A 110 10.90 -12.60 11.92
C VAL A 110 10.02 -12.05 13.06
N GLU A 111 10.45 -12.20 14.31
CA GLU A 111 9.74 -11.63 15.45
C GLU A 111 9.79 -10.09 15.41
N ALA A 112 10.95 -9.48 15.16
CA ALA A 112 11.09 -8.04 14.99
C ALA A 112 10.21 -7.51 13.84
N VAL A 113 10.20 -8.17 12.68
CA VAL A 113 9.32 -7.84 11.55
C VAL A 113 7.84 -7.98 11.92
N SER A 114 7.52 -8.96 12.80
CA SER A 114 6.15 -9.16 13.30
C SER A 114 5.71 -8.02 14.22
N LEU A 115 6.59 -7.58 15.10
CA LEU A 115 6.36 -6.41 15.95
C LEU A 115 6.16 -5.14 15.11
N LEU A 116 7.03 -4.90 14.12
CA LEU A 116 6.88 -3.79 13.18
C LEU A 116 5.52 -3.82 12.47
N ALA A 117 5.03 -4.98 12.04
CA ALA A 117 3.72 -5.10 11.40
C ALA A 117 2.56 -4.69 12.32
N GLY A 118 2.72 -4.84 13.63
CA GLY A 118 1.73 -4.49 14.66
C GLY A 118 1.74 -3.02 15.10
N ILE A 119 2.77 -2.25 14.74
CA ILE A 119 2.86 -0.84 15.11
C ILE A 119 1.79 -0.02 14.35
N PRO A 120 0.97 0.80 15.03
CA PRO A 120 0.04 1.72 14.38
C PRO A 120 0.77 2.71 13.45
N SER A 121 0.17 3.01 12.28
CA SER A 121 0.79 3.88 11.28
C SER A 121 1.13 5.28 11.80
N VAL A 122 0.33 5.80 12.72
CA VAL A 122 0.59 7.10 13.39
C VAL A 122 1.93 7.11 14.11
N VAL A 123 2.36 5.98 14.70
CA VAL A 123 3.65 5.89 15.39
C VAL A 123 4.81 5.98 14.40
N TYR A 124 4.68 5.35 13.22
CA TYR A 124 5.66 5.53 12.12
C TYR A 124 5.74 7.00 11.69
N GLY A 125 4.60 7.66 11.57
CA GLY A 125 4.53 9.09 11.26
C GLY A 125 5.19 9.95 12.35
N LEU A 126 4.92 9.65 13.62
CA LEU A 126 5.51 10.37 14.75
C LEU A 126 7.05 10.24 14.78
N VAL A 127 7.55 9.01 14.66
CA VAL A 127 9.00 8.76 14.60
C VAL A 127 9.60 9.42 13.37
N GLY A 128 8.93 9.34 12.23
CA GLY A 128 9.34 10.02 10.99
C GLY A 128 9.44 11.53 11.17
N MET A 129 8.45 12.14 11.81
CA MET A 129 8.44 13.59 12.09
C MET A 129 9.53 14.00 13.08
N MET A 130 9.79 13.18 14.12
CA MET A 130 10.77 13.53 15.16
C MET A 130 12.22 13.24 14.76
N VAL A 131 12.46 12.25 13.92
CA VAL A 131 13.82 11.77 13.58
C VAL A 131 14.13 11.99 12.09
N LEU A 132 13.28 11.51 11.19
CA LEU A 132 13.56 11.52 9.75
C LEU A 132 13.48 12.94 9.17
N VAL A 133 12.44 13.70 9.50
CA VAL A 133 12.25 15.08 9.00
C VAL A 133 13.41 15.98 9.41
N PRO A 134 13.82 16.08 10.70
CA PRO A 134 15.02 16.82 11.08
C PRO A 134 16.30 16.27 10.46
N GLY A 135 16.40 14.94 10.27
CA GLY A 135 17.53 14.31 9.60
C GLY A 135 17.67 14.77 8.16
N ILE A 136 16.59 14.72 7.38
CA ILE A 136 16.56 15.20 5.98
C ILE A 136 16.94 16.69 5.93
N ARG A 137 16.35 17.50 6.79
CA ARG A 137 16.67 18.93 6.86
C ARG A 137 18.16 19.20 7.04
N ARG A 138 18.81 18.45 7.93
CA ARG A 138 20.24 18.62 8.23
C ARG A 138 21.14 18.09 7.12
N VAL A 139 20.86 16.89 6.63
CA VAL A 139 21.71 16.20 5.63
C VAL A 139 21.67 16.91 4.28
N PHE A 140 20.49 17.36 3.84
CA PHE A 140 20.30 17.98 2.53
C PHE A 140 20.28 19.52 2.59
N ASN A 141 20.45 20.11 3.77
CA ASN A 141 20.43 21.55 3.99
C ASN A 141 19.20 22.25 3.38
N VAL A 142 18.02 21.64 3.56
CA VAL A 142 16.73 22.17 3.06
C VAL A 142 16.01 22.96 4.17
N PRO A 143 15.15 23.96 3.80
CA PRO A 143 14.43 24.78 4.78
C PRO A 143 13.52 23.96 5.71
N ASP A 144 12.82 22.98 5.14
CA ASP A 144 11.93 22.06 5.85
C ASP A 144 12.22 20.63 5.37
N GLY A 145 12.37 19.69 6.31
CA GLY A 145 12.60 18.29 5.99
C GLY A 145 11.29 17.50 5.73
N ALA A 146 10.13 18.09 6.07
CA ALA A 146 8.84 17.50 5.73
C ALA A 146 8.64 17.57 4.20
N SER A 147 8.60 16.40 3.53
CA SER A 147 8.78 16.34 2.08
C SER A 147 8.27 15.03 1.48
N LEU A 148 8.23 14.99 0.14
CA LEU A 148 7.97 13.77 -0.60
C LEU A 148 8.97 12.66 -0.26
N LEU A 149 10.26 13.00 -0.08
CA LEU A 149 11.30 12.03 0.31
C LEU A 149 11.01 11.41 1.67
N ALA A 150 10.62 12.22 2.67
CA ALA A 150 10.26 11.72 4.00
C ALA A 150 9.07 10.74 3.91
N ALA A 151 8.06 11.07 3.11
CA ALA A 151 6.91 10.21 2.88
C ALA A 151 7.32 8.90 2.19
N ILE A 152 8.17 8.94 1.16
CA ILE A 152 8.69 7.76 0.46
C ILE A 152 9.41 6.81 1.43
N ILE A 153 10.29 7.33 2.28
CA ILE A 153 11.07 6.51 3.23
C ILE A 153 10.13 5.86 4.26
N VAL A 154 9.21 6.62 4.84
CA VAL A 154 8.25 6.08 5.82
C VAL A 154 7.38 5.01 5.20
N LEU A 155 6.83 5.26 4.01
CA LEU A 155 6.04 4.27 3.27
C LEU A 155 6.86 3.02 2.94
N ALA A 156 8.10 3.18 2.48
CA ALA A 156 8.99 2.05 2.19
C ALA A 156 9.20 1.15 3.42
N ILE A 157 9.46 1.75 4.59
CA ILE A 157 9.62 1.00 5.85
C ILE A 157 8.31 0.29 6.23
N MET A 158 7.17 0.95 6.06
CA MET A 158 5.86 0.39 6.43
C MET A 158 5.42 -0.80 5.58
N ILE A 159 5.86 -0.90 4.32
CA ILE A 159 5.52 -2.03 3.46
C ILE A 159 6.44 -3.23 3.66
N LEU A 160 7.65 -3.05 4.23
CA LEU A 160 8.63 -4.12 4.44
C LEU A 160 8.05 -5.35 5.17
N PRO A 161 7.33 -5.22 6.30
CA PRO A 161 6.82 -6.39 7.02
C PRO A 161 5.90 -7.27 6.17
N SER A 162 5.04 -6.67 5.37
CA SER A 162 4.11 -7.39 4.51
C SER A 162 4.86 -8.13 3.40
N ILE A 163 5.81 -7.45 2.74
CA ILE A 163 6.62 -8.04 1.67
C ILE A 163 7.48 -9.18 2.20
N ILE A 164 8.19 -8.96 3.32
CA ILE A 164 9.07 -9.97 3.92
C ILE A 164 8.29 -11.22 4.30
N LYS A 165 7.20 -11.08 5.07
CA LYS A 165 6.44 -12.22 5.59
C LYS A 165 5.80 -13.05 4.48
N VAL A 166 5.09 -12.41 3.58
CA VAL A 166 4.36 -13.12 2.51
C VAL A 166 5.32 -13.75 1.51
N SER A 167 6.40 -13.05 1.13
CA SER A 167 7.43 -13.62 0.25
C SER A 167 8.19 -14.77 0.92
N MET A 168 8.56 -14.63 2.19
CA MET A 168 9.23 -15.68 2.96
C MET A 168 8.38 -16.94 3.04
N THR A 169 7.10 -16.82 3.43
CA THR A 169 6.18 -17.96 3.50
C THR A 169 6.02 -18.64 2.13
N SER A 170 5.98 -17.86 1.05
CA SER A 170 5.88 -18.39 -0.31
C SER A 170 7.14 -19.14 -0.73
N LEU A 171 8.32 -18.66 -0.34
CA LEU A 171 9.59 -19.34 -0.59
C LEU A 171 9.75 -20.63 0.25
N GLU A 172 9.23 -20.64 1.46
CA GLU A 172 9.23 -21.82 2.34
C GLU A 172 8.27 -22.91 1.87
N ALA A 173 7.20 -22.52 1.16
CA ALA A 173 6.23 -23.45 0.59
C ALA A 173 6.72 -24.17 -0.68
N VAL A 174 7.88 -23.78 -1.23
CA VAL A 174 8.47 -24.47 -2.38
C VAL A 174 8.96 -25.88 -1.93
N PRO A 175 8.53 -26.96 -2.63
CA PRO A 175 8.95 -28.33 -2.31
C PRO A 175 10.49 -28.47 -2.33
N ARG A 176 11.03 -29.18 -1.33
CA ARG A 176 12.48 -29.38 -1.22
C ARG A 176 13.06 -30.19 -2.38
N GLU A 177 12.27 -31.07 -2.97
CA GLU A 177 12.63 -31.88 -4.13
C GLU A 177 13.10 -31.05 -5.32
N TYR A 178 12.60 -29.82 -5.48
CA TYR A 178 13.06 -28.92 -6.54
C TYR A 178 14.46 -28.38 -6.27
N GLU A 179 14.75 -28.08 -5.01
CA GLU A 179 16.07 -27.61 -4.59
C GLU A 179 17.10 -28.76 -4.64
N ASP A 180 16.73 -29.94 -4.14
CA ASP A 180 17.59 -31.14 -4.14
C ASP A 180 17.94 -31.57 -5.56
N ALA A 181 16.98 -31.53 -6.50
CA ALA A 181 17.24 -31.84 -7.91
C ALA A 181 18.24 -30.84 -8.54
N SER A 182 18.13 -29.55 -8.23
CA SER A 182 19.07 -28.53 -8.71
C SER A 182 20.49 -28.75 -8.16
N LEU A 183 20.60 -29.05 -6.86
CA LEU A 183 21.87 -29.33 -6.21
C LEU A 183 22.51 -30.60 -6.77
N ALA A 184 21.73 -31.65 -7.06
CA ALA A 184 22.20 -32.90 -7.67
C ALA A 184 22.78 -32.69 -9.09
N LEU A 185 22.32 -31.66 -9.83
CA LEU A 185 22.88 -31.24 -11.11
C LEU A 185 24.12 -30.36 -10.98
N GLY A 186 24.62 -30.13 -9.76
CA GLY A 186 25.87 -29.40 -9.49
C GLY A 186 25.69 -27.88 -9.33
N ALA A 187 24.45 -27.39 -9.22
CA ALA A 187 24.20 -25.98 -8.92
C ALA A 187 24.63 -25.63 -7.49
N THR A 188 25.11 -24.41 -7.27
CA THR A 188 25.38 -23.90 -5.93
C THR A 188 24.07 -23.60 -5.18
N PRO A 189 24.05 -23.59 -3.84
CA PRO A 189 22.86 -23.22 -3.07
C PRO A 189 22.27 -21.85 -3.49
N THR A 190 23.12 -20.86 -3.71
CA THR A 190 22.67 -19.52 -4.13
C THR A 190 22.03 -19.54 -5.51
N GLU A 191 22.60 -20.26 -6.48
CA GLU A 191 21.98 -20.43 -7.80
C GLU A 191 20.63 -21.14 -7.70
N THR A 192 20.53 -22.18 -6.89
CA THR A 192 19.29 -22.91 -6.62
C THR A 192 18.21 -21.97 -6.08
N TYR A 193 18.55 -21.13 -5.11
CA TYR A 193 17.54 -20.21 -4.53
C TYR A 193 17.03 -19.19 -5.55
N PHE A 194 17.91 -18.57 -6.34
CA PHE A 194 17.50 -17.56 -7.30
C PHE A 194 16.94 -18.11 -8.60
N ARG A 195 17.40 -19.28 -9.07
CA ARG A 195 16.98 -19.87 -10.35
C ARG A 195 15.87 -20.91 -10.22
N VAL A 196 15.66 -21.47 -9.03
CA VAL A 196 14.63 -22.50 -8.81
C VAL A 196 13.59 -22.04 -7.78
N SER A 197 14.00 -21.72 -6.54
CA SER A 197 13.05 -21.41 -5.47
C SER A 197 12.30 -20.09 -5.72
N VAL A 198 12.99 -19.03 -6.16
CA VAL A 198 12.35 -17.74 -6.46
C VAL A 198 11.36 -17.83 -7.63
N PRO A 199 11.70 -18.42 -8.78
CA PRO A 199 10.72 -18.65 -9.86
C PRO A 199 9.56 -19.53 -9.45
N ALA A 200 9.77 -20.58 -8.65
CA ALA A 200 8.71 -21.43 -8.14
C ALA A 200 7.75 -20.69 -7.19
N ALA A 201 8.26 -19.73 -6.40
CA ALA A 201 7.49 -18.89 -5.49
C ALA A 201 6.94 -17.59 -6.12
N LYS A 202 7.15 -17.37 -7.44
CA LYS A 202 6.87 -16.07 -8.11
C LYS A 202 5.47 -15.52 -7.85
N SER A 203 4.45 -16.36 -7.84
CA SER A 203 3.07 -15.94 -7.64
C SER A 203 2.82 -15.39 -6.22
N GLY A 204 3.44 -16.01 -5.21
CA GLY A 204 3.32 -15.56 -3.83
C GLY A 204 4.16 -14.30 -3.56
N ILE A 205 5.36 -14.20 -4.14
CA ILE A 205 6.20 -12.99 -4.07
C ILE A 205 5.46 -11.81 -4.72
N ALA A 206 4.86 -12.04 -5.89
CA ALA A 206 4.09 -11.00 -6.56
C ALA A 206 2.84 -10.58 -5.75
N ALA A 207 2.16 -11.53 -5.10
CA ALA A 207 1.07 -11.21 -4.17
C ALA A 207 1.55 -10.35 -2.98
N ALA A 208 2.76 -10.62 -2.46
CA ALA A 208 3.38 -9.80 -1.42
C ALA A 208 3.59 -8.35 -1.86
N VAL A 209 4.06 -8.16 -3.10
CA VAL A 209 4.24 -6.82 -3.70
C VAL A 209 2.89 -6.12 -3.85
N VAL A 210 1.87 -6.79 -4.38
CA VAL A 210 0.50 -6.23 -4.51
C VAL A 210 -0.03 -5.75 -3.16
N LEU A 211 0.15 -6.58 -2.11
CA LEU A 211 -0.26 -6.23 -0.75
C LEU A 211 0.49 -4.99 -0.23
N GLY A 212 1.81 -4.91 -0.48
CA GLY A 212 2.63 -3.75 -0.14
C GLY A 212 2.19 -2.48 -0.87
N VAL A 213 1.92 -2.57 -2.17
CA VAL A 213 1.40 -1.47 -3.00
C VAL A 213 0.06 -0.96 -2.46
N GLY A 214 -0.88 -1.86 -2.22
CA GLY A 214 -2.20 -1.50 -1.66
C GLY A 214 -2.08 -0.76 -0.32
N ARG A 215 -1.16 -1.20 0.55
CA ARG A 215 -0.88 -0.53 1.82
C ARG A 215 -0.26 0.87 1.63
N ALA A 216 0.70 1.02 0.72
CA ALA A 216 1.35 2.30 0.46
C ALA A 216 0.37 3.36 -0.09
N ILE A 217 -0.49 2.97 -1.04
CA ILE A 217 -1.48 3.88 -1.64
C ILE A 217 -2.54 4.32 -0.63
N GLY A 218 -2.97 3.42 0.24
CA GLY A 218 -4.03 3.68 1.23
C GLY A 218 -3.55 4.42 2.48
N GLU A 219 -2.24 4.63 2.64
CA GLU A 219 -1.72 5.25 3.86
C GLU A 219 -2.03 6.75 3.91
N ALA A 220 -2.58 7.20 5.03
CA ALA A 220 -2.93 8.59 5.25
C ALA A 220 -2.21 9.18 6.46
N MET A 221 -2.28 8.52 7.62
CA MET A 221 -1.90 9.13 8.90
C MET A 221 -0.38 9.33 9.01
N ALA A 222 0.42 8.30 8.71
CA ALA A 222 1.86 8.42 8.76
C ALA A 222 2.39 9.45 7.75
N VAL A 223 1.84 9.42 6.53
CA VAL A 223 2.24 10.34 5.46
C VAL A 223 1.87 11.78 5.79
N MET A 224 0.69 12.03 6.39
CA MET A 224 0.24 13.36 6.80
C MET A 224 1.25 14.03 7.75
N MET A 225 1.87 13.24 8.64
CA MET A 225 2.83 13.77 9.62
C MET A 225 4.19 14.14 9.02
N VAL A 226 4.62 13.48 7.93
CA VAL A 226 5.98 13.63 7.39
C VAL A 226 6.03 14.34 6.05
N SER A 227 4.91 14.48 5.33
CA SER A 227 4.87 15.09 3.99
C SER A 227 4.74 16.61 3.99
N GLY A 228 4.44 17.23 5.15
CA GLY A 228 4.17 18.66 5.29
C GLY A 228 2.77 19.10 4.85
N ASN A 229 2.02 18.23 4.17
CA ASN A 229 0.61 18.37 3.79
C ASN A 229 0.24 19.68 3.06
N VAL A 230 1.15 20.21 2.23
CA VAL A 230 0.96 21.43 1.43
C VAL A 230 0.60 21.04 -0.03
N PRO A 231 -0.40 21.69 -0.67
CA PRO A 231 -0.86 21.37 -2.02
C PRO A 231 0.11 21.85 -3.12
N ASN A 232 1.37 21.49 -3.05
CA ASN A 232 2.40 21.79 -4.04
C ASN A 232 2.49 20.69 -5.11
N MET A 233 3.02 21.06 -6.28
CA MET A 233 3.49 20.08 -7.27
C MET A 233 4.60 19.23 -6.65
N PRO A 234 4.66 17.91 -6.95
CA PRO A 234 5.61 17.01 -6.31
C PRO A 234 7.04 17.29 -6.72
N GLU A 235 7.84 17.62 -5.73
CA GLU A 235 9.29 17.74 -5.77
C GLU A 235 9.87 16.96 -4.58
N LEU A 236 11.02 16.32 -4.76
CA LEU A 236 11.56 15.37 -3.78
C LEU A 236 11.75 15.95 -2.37
N PHE A 237 12.22 17.19 -2.28
CA PHE A 237 12.52 17.87 -1.02
C PHE A 237 11.49 18.93 -0.62
N ARG A 238 10.34 18.96 -1.28
CA ARG A 238 9.28 19.92 -1.01
C ARG A 238 8.13 19.28 -0.28
N SER A 239 7.49 20.05 0.59
CA SER A 239 6.25 19.66 1.24
C SER A 239 5.17 19.42 0.20
N VAL A 240 4.47 18.30 0.32
CA VAL A 240 3.46 17.82 -0.64
C VAL A 240 2.22 17.30 0.06
N ARG A 241 1.14 17.11 -0.70
CA ARG A 241 -0.12 16.54 -0.21
C ARG A 241 -0.53 15.35 -1.08
N PHE A 242 -0.90 14.25 -0.45
CA PHE A 242 -1.42 13.05 -1.10
C PHE A 242 -2.94 13.11 -1.22
N LEU A 243 -3.54 12.29 -2.09
CA LEU A 243 -5.00 12.13 -2.17
C LEU A 243 -5.61 11.70 -0.83
N THR A 244 -4.97 10.74 -0.15
CA THR A 244 -5.38 10.25 1.17
C THR A 244 -5.32 11.33 2.24
N THR A 245 -4.23 12.09 2.28
CA THR A 245 -4.04 13.13 3.29
C THR A 245 -4.95 14.34 3.06
N ALA A 246 -5.28 14.67 1.81
CA ALA A 246 -6.24 15.74 1.50
C ALA A 246 -7.62 15.44 2.09
N VAL A 247 -8.10 14.20 1.90
CA VAL A 247 -9.39 13.78 2.49
C VAL A 247 -9.31 13.75 4.02
N ALA A 248 -8.27 13.11 4.57
CA ALA A 248 -8.14 12.90 6.01
C ALA A 248 -7.99 14.23 6.79
N SER A 249 -7.30 15.22 6.22
CA SER A 249 -7.04 16.50 6.92
C SER A 249 -8.21 17.49 6.85
N GLU A 250 -8.98 17.51 5.76
CA GLU A 250 -9.98 18.55 5.53
C GLU A 250 -11.43 18.08 5.72
N MET A 251 -11.72 16.77 5.64
CA MET A 251 -13.11 16.25 5.62
C MET A 251 -13.93 16.68 6.85
N SER A 252 -13.31 16.68 8.04
CA SER A 252 -14.02 16.98 9.30
C SER A 252 -14.42 18.45 9.44
N TYR A 253 -13.74 19.36 8.73
CA TYR A 253 -13.94 20.81 8.84
C TYR A 253 -14.59 21.40 7.57
N SER A 254 -14.83 20.58 6.56
CA SER A 254 -15.37 21.01 5.26
C SER A 254 -16.90 21.06 5.26
N SER A 255 -17.44 21.95 4.43
CA SER A 255 -18.88 22.07 4.17
C SER A 255 -19.15 22.41 2.70
N GLY A 256 -20.40 22.29 2.27
CA GLY A 256 -20.82 22.67 0.92
C GLY A 256 -20.03 22.03 -0.22
N LEU A 257 -19.56 22.85 -1.17
CA LEU A 257 -18.82 22.39 -2.34
C LEU A 257 -17.46 21.78 -2.00
N GLN A 258 -16.77 22.34 -1.00
CA GLN A 258 -15.49 21.77 -0.54
C GLN A 258 -15.65 20.33 -0.09
N ARG A 259 -16.67 20.03 0.72
CA ARG A 259 -16.94 18.67 1.19
C ARG A 259 -17.28 17.74 0.04
N GLN A 260 -18.07 18.20 -0.94
CA GLN A 260 -18.36 17.43 -2.15
C GLN A 260 -17.09 17.15 -2.97
N ALA A 261 -16.18 18.14 -3.10
CA ALA A 261 -14.90 17.97 -3.79
C ALA A 261 -13.99 16.97 -3.08
N LEU A 262 -13.98 16.90 -1.74
CA LEU A 262 -13.25 15.89 -0.99
C LEU A 262 -13.83 14.47 -1.21
N PHE A 263 -15.15 14.33 -1.34
CA PHE A 263 -15.75 13.05 -1.77
C PHE A 263 -15.35 12.68 -3.20
N SER A 264 -15.21 13.69 -4.09
CA SER A 264 -14.67 13.45 -5.44
C SER A 264 -13.22 12.99 -5.40
N ILE A 265 -12.37 13.53 -4.51
CA ILE A 265 -11.00 13.05 -4.30
C ILE A 265 -11.02 11.59 -3.81
N ALA A 266 -11.90 11.26 -2.85
CA ALA A 266 -12.04 9.89 -2.36
C ALA A 266 -12.50 8.93 -3.48
N LEU A 267 -13.40 9.38 -4.38
CA LEU A 267 -13.82 8.62 -5.55
C LEU A 267 -12.66 8.40 -6.53
N VAL A 268 -11.86 9.43 -6.82
CA VAL A 268 -10.66 9.31 -7.67
C VAL A 268 -9.65 8.34 -7.05
N LEU A 269 -9.41 8.44 -5.75
CA LEU A 269 -8.53 7.51 -5.03
C LEU A 269 -9.05 6.07 -5.10
N PHE A 270 -10.35 5.86 -4.91
CA PHE A 270 -10.97 4.54 -5.03
C PHE A 270 -10.79 3.94 -6.42
N LEU A 271 -11.06 4.72 -7.47
CA LEU A 271 -10.86 4.29 -8.85
C LEU A 271 -9.39 4.02 -9.16
N PHE A 272 -8.48 4.82 -8.63
CA PHE A 272 -7.03 4.63 -8.78
C PHE A 272 -6.57 3.32 -8.13
N ILE A 273 -7.02 3.02 -6.91
CA ILE A 273 -6.73 1.75 -6.23
C ILE A 273 -7.30 0.56 -7.00
N MET A 274 -8.54 0.66 -7.50
CA MET A 274 -9.17 -0.39 -8.30
C MET A 274 -8.40 -0.64 -9.60
N LEU A 275 -7.97 0.41 -10.29
CA LEU A 275 -7.18 0.32 -11.53
C LEU A 275 -5.84 -0.39 -11.28
N ILE A 276 -5.11 0.03 -10.24
CA ILE A 276 -3.82 -0.59 -9.90
C ILE A 276 -4.00 -2.05 -9.53
N ASN A 277 -4.97 -2.39 -8.67
CA ASN A 277 -5.23 -3.78 -8.29
C ASN A 277 -5.66 -4.62 -9.50
N ALA A 278 -6.50 -4.10 -10.38
CA ALA A 278 -6.90 -4.80 -11.60
C ALA A 278 -5.70 -5.06 -12.53
N THR A 279 -4.84 -4.04 -12.72
CA THR A 279 -3.64 -4.14 -13.55
C THR A 279 -2.66 -5.17 -12.98
N LEU A 280 -2.36 -5.09 -11.70
CA LEU A 280 -1.46 -6.04 -11.02
C LEU A 280 -2.01 -7.48 -11.09
N ASN A 281 -3.29 -7.67 -10.82
CA ASN A 281 -3.93 -8.99 -10.92
C ASN A 281 -3.94 -9.54 -12.36
N PHE A 282 -4.13 -8.68 -13.36
CA PHE A 282 -4.06 -9.08 -14.77
C PHE A 282 -2.66 -9.54 -15.15
N LEU A 283 -1.62 -8.79 -14.76
CA LEU A 283 -0.23 -9.15 -15.01
C LEU A 283 0.14 -10.49 -14.36
N LEU A 284 -0.31 -10.72 -13.12
CA LEU A 284 -0.07 -11.97 -12.39
C LEU A 284 -0.78 -13.18 -13.01
N LYS A 285 -2.00 -13.00 -13.55
CA LYS A 285 -2.73 -14.10 -14.23
C LYS A 285 -2.07 -14.47 -15.54
N ARG A 286 -1.60 -13.49 -16.32
CA ARG A 286 -0.92 -13.72 -17.60
C ARG A 286 0.36 -14.53 -17.43
N ASP A 287 1.10 -14.29 -16.35
CA ASP A 287 2.33 -15.02 -16.05
C ASP A 287 2.08 -16.49 -15.64
N LYS A 288 0.91 -16.80 -15.06
CA LYS A 288 0.47 -18.19 -14.78
C LYS A 288 0.05 -18.98 -16.04
N SER A 289 -0.37 -18.29 -17.10
CA SER A 289 -0.81 -18.91 -18.35
C SER A 289 0.36 -19.28 -19.28
N ASN A 290 1.53 -18.69 -19.07
CA ASN A 290 2.72 -18.87 -19.92
C ASN A 290 3.81 -19.74 -19.25
N GLY A 291 3.59 -20.33 -18.11
CA GLY A 291 4.47 -21.24 -17.39
C GLY A 291 3.74 -22.48 -16.92
#